data_baed63bc9046e1c48f91cd2219d476ca
#
_entry.id   baed63bc9046e1c48f91cd2219d476ca
#
_cell.length_a   1.000
_cell.length_b   1.000
_cell.length_c   1.000
_cell.angle_alpha   90.00
_cell.angle_beta   90.00
_cell.angle_gamma   90.00
#
_symmetry.space_group_name_H-M   'P 1'
#
loop_
_entity.id
_entity.type
_entity.pdbx_description
1 polymer ?
#
loop_
_entity_poly.entity_id
_entity_poly.type
_entity_poly.pdbx_seq_one_letter_code
_entity_poly.pdbx_strand_id
1 'polypeptide(L)'
;MNLTEQISAHVEASAERIANTLCDLLAFPSIVKVDPREAGPGERDCQRYLQQRLESLGMETDLWDPDGPALYAKYQGRPGANKGRTFEGRPNLGGTLTGAGGGKSLMLTGHIDVVPPGPPEHWLTDPFVPEIKNAAVYGRGAVDMKGGVACMLMAVELLQDLNIRLAGDVVFTTVVDEEIGGMGSLAMVDRGFRADAGIMTEPTANRISPICHGILWGRIILDGIGGHAELTPNSWDSSGPVDTVTLCRQMLDGLDVLNRRWQTQPSKNHPLMELPNQIIVTQLKVGEHPASIAGRAEIVIDVQYLPGEKDEMGLGGHVKKEIEAHVAKVCALDPYLAQHPAKVEWILDADCAEIEADHPFVTTFQQGVSDAALNPQLAGFGAHSDIGLPSTLGQTPTVNFGPGDPAMSHQPNEHVPIADLVACTKAIALTLVRWCGVAS
;
A
#
# COMPACT_ATOMS: atom_id res chain seq x y z
N MET A 1 -3.79 7.18 -39.42
CA MET A 1 -3.52 7.16 -37.96
C MET A 1 -2.95 5.79 -37.65
N ASN A 2 -1.78 5.71 -37.04
CA ASN A 2 -1.23 4.44 -36.59
C ASN A 2 -1.99 3.94 -35.34
N LEU A 3 -1.76 2.71 -34.90
CA LEU A 3 -2.49 2.12 -33.78
C LEU A 3 -2.30 2.91 -32.47
N THR A 4 -1.09 3.38 -32.18
CA THR A 4 -0.78 4.21 -31.00
C THR A 4 -1.56 5.52 -31.01
N GLU A 5 -1.60 6.23 -32.15
CA GLU A 5 -2.37 7.46 -32.33
C GLU A 5 -3.87 7.21 -32.17
N GLN A 6 -4.38 6.10 -32.68
CA GLN A 6 -5.79 5.73 -32.60
C GLN A 6 -6.21 5.46 -31.15
N ILE A 7 -5.41 4.68 -30.38
CA ILE A 7 -5.66 4.41 -28.97
C ILE A 7 -5.60 5.73 -28.18
N SER A 8 -4.55 6.54 -28.38
CA SER A 8 -4.37 7.80 -27.66
C SER A 8 -5.54 8.74 -27.86
N ALA A 9 -5.98 8.94 -29.09
CA ALA A 9 -7.11 9.82 -29.42
C ALA A 9 -8.43 9.30 -28.81
N HIS A 10 -8.64 7.97 -28.80
CA HIS A 10 -9.85 7.38 -28.24
C HIS A 10 -9.88 7.52 -26.70
N VAL A 11 -8.75 7.29 -26.01
CA VAL A 11 -8.64 7.49 -24.56
C VAL A 11 -8.88 8.96 -24.20
N GLU A 12 -8.25 9.90 -24.91
CA GLU A 12 -8.42 11.35 -24.67
C GLU A 12 -9.88 11.79 -24.88
N ALA A 13 -10.56 11.27 -25.91
CA ALA A 13 -11.98 11.54 -26.15
C ALA A 13 -12.90 10.93 -25.06
N SER A 14 -12.40 9.97 -24.26
CA SER A 14 -13.14 9.27 -23.21
C SER A 14 -12.91 9.83 -21.80
N ALA A 15 -12.31 11.02 -21.66
CA ALA A 15 -11.96 11.62 -20.39
C ALA A 15 -13.14 11.69 -19.39
N GLU A 16 -14.33 12.08 -19.86
CA GLU A 16 -15.54 12.12 -19.04
C GLU A 16 -15.97 10.72 -18.56
N ARG A 17 -15.90 9.71 -19.44
CA ARG A 17 -16.23 8.32 -19.11
C ARG A 17 -15.27 7.77 -18.06
N ILE A 18 -13.98 8.07 -18.17
CA ILE A 18 -12.94 7.69 -17.17
C ILE A 18 -13.25 8.33 -15.82
N ALA A 19 -13.52 9.63 -15.79
CA ALA A 19 -13.85 10.35 -14.57
C ALA A 19 -15.14 9.82 -13.92
N ASN A 20 -16.18 9.55 -14.69
CA ASN A 20 -17.44 9.00 -14.20
C ASN A 20 -17.27 7.58 -13.67
N THR A 21 -16.43 6.74 -14.30
CA THR A 21 -16.11 5.40 -13.78
C THR A 21 -15.44 5.50 -12.38
N LEU A 22 -14.57 6.47 -12.16
CA LEU A 22 -14.02 6.72 -10.83
C LEU A 22 -15.12 7.18 -9.86
N CYS A 23 -16.01 8.10 -10.27
CA CYS A 23 -17.13 8.51 -9.42
C CYS A 23 -17.99 7.32 -8.98
N ASP A 24 -18.30 6.39 -9.90
CA ASP A 24 -19.05 5.17 -9.57
C ASP A 24 -18.33 4.35 -8.48
N LEU A 25 -17.01 4.19 -8.57
CA LEU A 25 -16.21 3.44 -7.58
C LEU A 25 -16.16 4.16 -6.22
N LEU A 26 -16.04 5.49 -6.20
CA LEU A 26 -15.96 6.28 -4.97
C LEU A 26 -17.28 6.28 -4.19
N ALA A 27 -18.42 6.08 -4.86
CA ALA A 27 -19.72 6.00 -4.21
C ALA A 27 -19.87 4.77 -3.28
N PHE A 28 -18.96 3.79 -3.36
CA PHE A 28 -18.94 2.65 -2.45
C PHE A 28 -18.06 2.96 -1.24
N PRO A 29 -18.61 3.09 0.00
CA PRO A 29 -17.83 3.35 1.21
C PRO A 29 -17.13 2.06 1.70
N SER A 30 -16.16 1.58 0.94
CA SER A 30 -15.37 0.38 1.21
C SER A 30 -14.30 0.62 2.26
N ILE A 31 -14.69 1.20 3.41
CA ILE A 31 -13.78 1.54 4.50
C ILE A 31 -13.23 0.27 5.14
N VAL A 32 -11.90 0.15 5.17
CA VAL A 32 -11.22 -0.93 5.87
C VAL A 32 -11.53 -0.89 7.38
N LYS A 33 -11.70 -2.04 8.00
CA LYS A 33 -11.98 -2.15 9.43
C LYS A 33 -10.71 -2.54 10.20
N VAL A 34 -10.41 -1.76 11.23
CA VAL A 34 -9.33 -2.08 12.17
C VAL A 34 -9.66 -3.36 12.95
N ASP A 35 -10.92 -3.60 13.32
CA ASP A 35 -11.39 -4.89 13.83
C ASP A 35 -11.64 -5.82 12.64
N PRO A 36 -10.81 -6.86 12.45
CA PRO A 36 -10.92 -7.76 11.30
C PRO A 36 -12.21 -8.60 11.30
N ARG A 37 -13.00 -8.57 12.37
CA ARG A 37 -14.28 -9.30 12.50
C ARG A 37 -15.45 -8.50 11.93
N GLU A 38 -15.26 -7.23 11.66
CA GLU A 38 -16.29 -6.38 11.06
C GLU A 38 -16.07 -6.28 9.55
N ALA A 39 -17.06 -6.71 8.75
CA ALA A 39 -17.05 -6.46 7.32
C ALA A 39 -17.16 -4.95 7.04
N GLY A 40 -16.34 -4.43 6.13
CA GLY A 40 -16.44 -3.05 5.67
C GLY A 40 -17.70 -2.86 4.81
N PRO A 41 -18.56 -1.89 5.10
CA PRO A 41 -19.67 -1.56 4.23
C PRO A 41 -19.13 -1.10 2.87
N GLY A 42 -19.74 -1.59 1.81
CA GLY A 42 -19.39 -1.19 0.45
C GLY A 42 -18.27 -1.99 -0.23
N GLU A 43 -17.42 -2.75 0.48
CA GLU A 43 -16.40 -3.59 -0.15
C GLU A 43 -17.04 -4.61 -1.11
N ARG A 44 -18.02 -5.38 -0.62
CA ARG A 44 -18.73 -6.37 -1.45
C ARG A 44 -19.46 -5.74 -2.64
N ASP A 45 -20.10 -4.59 -2.42
CA ASP A 45 -20.86 -3.93 -3.48
C ASP A 45 -19.94 -3.34 -4.56
N CYS A 46 -18.79 -2.80 -4.15
CA CYS A 46 -17.74 -2.34 -5.06
C CYS A 46 -17.20 -3.50 -5.93
N GLN A 47 -16.89 -4.64 -5.30
CA GLN A 47 -16.40 -5.82 -6.01
C GLN A 47 -17.46 -6.39 -6.97
N ARG A 48 -18.75 -6.40 -6.60
CA ARG A 48 -19.84 -6.83 -7.49
C ARG A 48 -20.02 -5.89 -8.66
N TYR A 49 -19.90 -4.58 -8.44
CA TYR A 49 -19.93 -3.61 -9.55
C TYR A 49 -18.79 -3.89 -10.53
N LEU A 50 -17.56 -4.09 -10.04
CA LEU A 50 -16.42 -4.44 -10.87
C LEU A 50 -16.62 -5.78 -11.57
N GLN A 51 -17.15 -6.80 -10.89
CA GLN A 51 -17.47 -8.10 -11.48
C GLN A 51 -18.38 -7.97 -12.70
N GLN A 52 -19.50 -7.22 -12.57
CA GLN A 52 -20.42 -7.00 -13.66
C GLN A 52 -19.76 -6.30 -14.87
N ARG A 53 -18.86 -5.34 -14.59
CA ARG A 53 -18.09 -4.65 -15.64
C ARG A 53 -17.15 -5.63 -16.35
N LEU A 54 -16.40 -6.47 -15.60
CA LEU A 54 -15.48 -7.46 -16.17
C LEU A 54 -16.22 -8.54 -16.98
N GLU A 55 -17.37 -9.03 -16.48
CA GLU A 55 -18.21 -9.99 -17.20
C GLU A 55 -18.74 -9.40 -18.51
N SER A 56 -19.10 -8.11 -18.54
CA SER A 56 -19.53 -7.42 -19.76
C SER A 56 -18.43 -7.32 -20.81
N LEU A 57 -17.16 -7.37 -20.39
CA LEU A 57 -15.98 -7.45 -21.26
C LEU A 57 -15.64 -8.88 -21.71
N GLY A 58 -16.44 -9.86 -21.29
CA GLY A 58 -16.19 -11.28 -21.59
C GLY A 58 -15.09 -11.91 -20.76
N MET A 59 -14.73 -11.33 -19.60
CA MET A 59 -13.79 -11.94 -18.66
C MET A 59 -14.48 -13.09 -17.91
N GLU A 60 -13.74 -14.16 -17.69
CA GLU A 60 -14.10 -15.19 -16.73
C GLU A 60 -13.75 -14.69 -15.33
N THR A 61 -14.75 -14.53 -14.45
CA THR A 61 -14.59 -13.91 -13.12
C THR A 61 -14.69 -14.90 -11.99
N ASP A 62 -13.97 -14.62 -10.89
CA ASP A 62 -13.99 -15.33 -9.62
C ASP A 62 -14.11 -14.29 -8.48
N LEU A 63 -15.24 -14.33 -7.78
CA LEU A 63 -15.52 -13.49 -6.62
C LEU A 63 -15.62 -14.38 -5.38
N TRP A 64 -14.69 -14.19 -4.43
CA TRP A 64 -14.63 -15.07 -3.24
C TRP A 64 -14.24 -14.32 -1.96
N ASP A 65 -14.78 -14.74 -0.84
CA ASP A 65 -14.29 -14.31 0.47
C ASP A 65 -13.04 -15.13 0.82
N PRO A 66 -11.86 -14.50 1.10
CA PRO A 66 -10.67 -15.21 1.54
C PRO A 66 -10.89 -15.95 2.88
N ASP A 67 -10.28 -17.11 3.05
CA ASP A 67 -10.25 -17.82 4.34
C ASP A 67 -9.03 -17.36 5.16
N GLY A 68 -9.20 -16.32 5.96
CA GLY A 68 -8.14 -15.73 6.76
C GLY A 68 -7.45 -16.72 7.70
N PRO A 69 -8.15 -17.50 8.51
CA PRO A 69 -7.57 -18.56 9.34
C PRO A 69 -6.74 -19.58 8.56
N ALA A 70 -7.23 -20.06 7.43
CA ALA A 70 -6.50 -21.03 6.59
C ALA A 70 -5.26 -20.42 5.96
N LEU A 71 -5.35 -19.18 5.45
CA LEU A 71 -4.21 -18.43 4.92
C LEU A 71 -3.15 -18.21 5.99
N TYR A 72 -3.54 -17.77 7.19
CA TYR A 72 -2.60 -17.60 8.29
C TYR A 72 -1.91 -18.92 8.66
N ALA A 73 -2.65 -20.02 8.78
CA ALA A 73 -2.07 -21.32 9.09
C ALA A 73 -1.05 -21.78 8.02
N LYS A 74 -1.34 -21.52 6.74
CA LYS A 74 -0.47 -21.90 5.61
C LYS A 74 0.77 -21.05 5.50
N TYR A 75 0.65 -19.73 5.74
CA TYR A 75 1.69 -18.73 5.45
C TYR A 75 2.27 -18.06 6.70
N GLN A 76 2.02 -18.59 7.90
CA GLN A 76 2.55 -18.02 9.15
C GLN A 76 4.05 -17.71 9.05
N GLY A 77 4.44 -16.47 9.38
CA GLY A 77 5.82 -15.99 9.27
C GLY A 77 6.26 -15.63 7.84
N ARG A 78 5.32 -15.50 6.91
CA ARG A 78 5.54 -15.00 5.55
C ARG A 78 4.82 -13.67 5.35
N PRO A 79 5.20 -12.88 4.32
CA PRO A 79 4.51 -11.65 3.95
C PRO A 79 3.00 -11.81 3.79
N GLY A 80 2.24 -10.82 4.21
CA GLY A 80 0.78 -10.80 4.12
C GLY A 80 0.04 -11.70 5.10
N ALA A 81 0.74 -12.58 5.85
CA ALA A 81 0.11 -13.51 6.79
C ALA A 81 -0.21 -12.86 8.14
N ASN A 82 -1.33 -12.18 8.25
CA ASN A 82 -1.76 -11.44 9.43
C ASN A 82 -2.71 -12.26 10.32
N LYS A 83 -2.36 -12.38 11.61
CA LYS A 83 -3.15 -13.16 12.57
C LYS A 83 -4.49 -12.49 12.89
N GLY A 84 -5.57 -13.30 12.92
CA GLY A 84 -6.88 -12.87 13.38
C GLY A 84 -7.72 -12.13 12.34
N ARG A 85 -7.28 -12.08 11.08
CA ARG A 85 -8.06 -11.52 9.98
C ARG A 85 -9.24 -12.44 9.62
N THR A 86 -10.37 -11.83 9.30
CA THR A 86 -11.57 -12.47 8.76
C THR A 86 -12.07 -11.70 7.55
N PHE A 87 -12.64 -12.40 6.59
CA PHE A 87 -13.07 -11.85 5.31
C PHE A 87 -14.53 -12.17 4.99
N GLU A 88 -15.32 -12.61 5.95
CA GLU A 88 -16.74 -12.85 5.72
C GLU A 88 -17.43 -11.56 5.23
N GLY A 89 -17.96 -11.59 4.01
CA GLY A 89 -18.55 -10.45 3.38
C GLY A 89 -17.57 -9.43 2.78
N ARG A 90 -16.29 -9.76 2.71
CA ARG A 90 -15.21 -8.92 2.19
C ARG A 90 -14.49 -9.65 1.04
N PRO A 91 -15.12 -9.80 -0.13
CA PRO A 91 -14.56 -10.61 -1.20
C PRO A 91 -13.39 -9.93 -1.92
N ASN A 92 -12.45 -10.74 -2.39
CA ASN A 92 -11.59 -10.42 -3.51
C ASN A 92 -12.31 -10.69 -4.83
N LEU A 93 -11.84 -10.07 -5.90
CA LEU A 93 -12.30 -10.33 -7.27
C LEU A 93 -11.08 -10.58 -8.17
N GLY A 94 -11.15 -11.64 -8.95
CA GLY A 94 -10.25 -11.89 -10.06
C GLY A 94 -11.02 -12.10 -11.37
N GLY A 95 -10.45 -11.70 -12.49
CA GLY A 95 -11.00 -11.92 -13.83
C GLY A 95 -9.90 -12.19 -14.83
N THR A 96 -10.16 -13.03 -15.82
CA THR A 96 -9.23 -13.30 -16.92
C THR A 96 -9.90 -13.06 -18.26
N LEU A 97 -9.33 -12.15 -19.05
CA LEU A 97 -9.66 -11.99 -20.47
C LEU A 97 -8.68 -12.83 -21.28
N THR A 98 -9.16 -13.93 -21.85
CA THR A 98 -8.32 -14.83 -22.63
C THR A 98 -7.94 -14.19 -23.97
N GLY A 99 -6.63 -14.10 -24.22
CA GLY A 99 -6.07 -13.61 -25.47
C GLY A 99 -6.27 -14.57 -26.64
N ALA A 100 -5.83 -14.18 -27.81
CA ALA A 100 -5.88 -15.04 -29.02
C ALA A 100 -4.80 -16.15 -29.01
N GLY A 101 -3.85 -16.07 -28.09
CA GLY A 101 -2.72 -16.99 -27.98
C GLY A 101 -1.42 -16.42 -28.58
N GLY A 102 -0.29 -16.86 -28.03
CA GLY A 102 1.05 -16.50 -28.50
C GLY A 102 1.62 -15.18 -27.95
N GLY A 103 0.86 -14.42 -27.16
CA GLY A 103 1.33 -13.23 -26.43
C GLY A 103 1.68 -13.52 -24.99
N LYS A 104 2.32 -12.55 -24.31
CA LYS A 104 2.58 -12.58 -22.87
C LYS A 104 1.36 -12.08 -22.12
N SER A 105 1.13 -12.63 -20.93
CA SER A 105 0.06 -12.18 -20.04
C SER A 105 0.47 -10.97 -19.22
N LEU A 106 -0.52 -10.10 -18.88
CA LEU A 106 -0.33 -8.96 -18.00
C LEU A 106 -1.39 -8.95 -16.89
N MET A 107 -0.95 -8.83 -15.65
CA MET A 107 -1.81 -8.60 -14.50
C MET A 107 -2.00 -7.10 -14.28
N LEU A 108 -3.25 -6.66 -14.15
CA LEU A 108 -3.65 -5.36 -13.65
C LEU A 108 -4.27 -5.58 -12.28
N THR A 109 -3.68 -5.00 -11.24
CA THR A 109 -4.07 -5.26 -9.86
C THR A 109 -4.17 -3.98 -9.04
N GLY A 110 -5.03 -3.99 -8.02
CA GLY A 110 -5.20 -2.89 -7.10
C GLY A 110 -6.10 -3.26 -5.92
N HIS A 111 -6.18 -2.39 -4.91
CA HIS A 111 -7.10 -2.58 -3.80
C HIS A 111 -8.33 -1.67 -3.94
N ILE A 112 -9.43 -2.08 -3.30
CA ILE A 112 -10.67 -1.29 -3.29
C ILE A 112 -11.04 -0.80 -1.88
N ASP A 113 -10.38 -1.31 -0.87
CA ASP A 113 -10.53 -0.79 0.48
C ASP A 113 -9.87 0.59 0.60
N VAL A 114 -10.39 1.39 1.51
CA VAL A 114 -9.92 2.76 1.76
C VAL A 114 -9.85 3.03 3.26
N VAL A 115 -8.91 3.86 3.69
CA VAL A 115 -8.84 4.29 5.10
C VAL A 115 -10.07 5.12 5.51
N PRO A 116 -10.42 5.16 6.81
CA PRO A 116 -11.48 6.04 7.30
C PRO A 116 -11.27 7.50 6.88
N PRO A 117 -12.34 8.23 6.49
CA PRO A 117 -12.21 9.60 5.99
C PRO A 117 -11.80 10.63 7.07
N GLY A 118 -11.85 10.24 8.35
CA GLY A 118 -11.66 11.19 9.45
C GLY A 118 -12.89 12.05 9.71
N PRO A 119 -12.72 13.17 10.46
CA PRO A 119 -13.83 14.03 10.84
C PRO A 119 -14.51 14.68 9.62
N PRO A 120 -15.86 14.61 9.51
CA PRO A 120 -16.59 15.18 8.37
C PRO A 120 -16.36 16.69 8.17
N GLU A 121 -16.13 17.43 9.25
CA GLU A 121 -15.87 18.87 9.22
C GLU A 121 -14.57 19.28 8.52
N HIS A 122 -13.69 18.33 8.24
CA HIS A 122 -12.46 18.56 7.48
C HIS A 122 -12.66 18.41 5.96
N TRP A 123 -13.83 17.89 5.55
CA TRP A 123 -14.14 17.68 4.14
C TRP A 123 -14.99 18.83 3.58
N LEU A 124 -14.66 19.27 2.37
CA LEU A 124 -15.47 20.26 1.62
C LEU A 124 -16.71 19.63 0.99
N THR A 125 -16.66 18.33 0.73
CA THR A 125 -17.74 17.51 0.16
C THR A 125 -17.84 16.21 0.96
N ASP A 126 -18.95 15.49 0.87
CA ASP A 126 -19.04 14.14 1.46
C ASP A 126 -17.98 13.22 0.79
N PRO A 127 -17.11 12.54 1.54
CA PRO A 127 -16.05 11.69 1.00
C PRO A 127 -16.55 10.55 0.10
N PHE A 128 -17.83 10.14 0.21
CA PHE A 128 -18.44 9.07 -0.56
C PHE A 128 -19.58 9.55 -1.49
N VAL A 129 -19.71 10.86 -1.65
CA VAL A 129 -20.54 11.51 -2.68
C VAL A 129 -19.58 12.25 -3.62
N PRO A 130 -18.99 11.55 -4.61
CA PRO A 130 -17.93 12.11 -5.43
C PRO A 130 -18.37 13.32 -6.24
N GLU A 131 -17.50 14.31 -6.36
CA GLU A 131 -17.74 15.51 -7.16
C GLU A 131 -16.65 15.72 -8.20
N ILE A 132 -17.04 16.07 -9.42
CA ILE A 132 -16.11 16.57 -10.44
C ILE A 132 -16.07 18.09 -10.32
N LYS A 133 -14.92 18.62 -9.91
CA LYS A 133 -14.70 20.05 -9.70
C LYS A 133 -13.28 20.44 -10.07
N ASN A 134 -13.10 21.61 -10.69
CA ASN A 134 -11.78 22.12 -11.09
C ASN A 134 -10.95 21.10 -11.90
N ALA A 135 -11.58 20.38 -12.83
CA ALA A 135 -10.97 19.32 -13.62
C ALA A 135 -10.33 18.17 -12.80
N ALA A 136 -10.84 17.91 -11.59
CA ALA A 136 -10.44 16.82 -10.73
C ALA A 136 -11.68 16.09 -10.16
N VAL A 137 -11.50 14.82 -9.79
CA VAL A 137 -12.50 14.00 -9.11
C VAL A 137 -12.17 13.97 -7.63
N TYR A 138 -13.10 14.40 -6.78
CA TYR A 138 -12.97 14.46 -5.32
C TYR A 138 -13.71 13.30 -4.66
N GLY A 139 -13.09 12.68 -3.65
CA GLY A 139 -13.67 11.63 -2.82
C GLY A 139 -12.59 10.77 -2.16
N ARG A 140 -12.93 10.06 -1.09
CA ARG A 140 -12.02 9.11 -0.42
C ARG A 140 -11.73 7.92 -1.34
N GLY A 141 -10.44 7.63 -1.57
CA GLY A 141 -9.96 6.62 -2.50
C GLY A 141 -9.75 7.14 -3.93
N ALA A 142 -9.92 8.45 -4.16
CA ALA A 142 -9.71 9.03 -5.50
C ALA A 142 -8.25 8.88 -5.96
N VAL A 143 -7.32 8.97 -5.03
CA VAL A 143 -5.89 8.77 -5.25
C VAL A 143 -5.50 7.36 -4.84
N ASP A 144 -5.94 6.89 -3.67
CA ASP A 144 -5.49 5.65 -3.05
C ASP A 144 -6.66 4.67 -2.85
N MET A 145 -6.83 3.63 -3.77
CA MET A 145 -6.24 3.64 -5.12
C MET A 145 -7.32 3.37 -6.18
N LYS A 146 -8.61 3.74 -5.91
CA LYS A 146 -9.71 3.53 -6.87
C LYS A 146 -9.54 4.32 -8.17
N GLY A 147 -8.77 5.43 -8.15
CA GLY A 147 -8.35 6.12 -9.37
C GLY A 147 -7.56 5.22 -10.30
N GLY A 148 -6.61 4.48 -9.75
CA GLY A 148 -5.85 3.46 -10.47
C GLY A 148 -6.74 2.31 -10.96
N VAL A 149 -7.66 1.83 -10.10
CA VAL A 149 -8.63 0.77 -10.47
C VAL A 149 -9.52 1.22 -11.65
N ALA A 150 -9.99 2.47 -11.65
CA ALA A 150 -10.73 3.04 -12.77
C ALA A 150 -9.90 3.06 -14.06
N CYS A 151 -8.62 3.46 -13.96
CA CYS A 151 -7.71 3.52 -15.11
C CYS A 151 -7.47 2.13 -15.73
N MET A 152 -7.21 1.10 -14.90
CA MET A 152 -6.97 -0.25 -15.42
C MET A 152 -8.23 -0.86 -16.07
N LEU A 153 -9.42 -0.63 -15.48
CA LEU A 153 -10.68 -1.06 -16.07
C LEU A 153 -10.91 -0.37 -17.41
N MET A 154 -10.82 0.94 -17.45
CA MET A 154 -11.03 1.74 -18.65
C MET A 154 -10.01 1.44 -19.74
N ALA A 155 -8.76 1.10 -19.41
CA ALA A 155 -7.77 0.71 -20.40
C ALA A 155 -8.19 -0.54 -21.19
N VAL A 156 -8.77 -1.53 -20.51
CA VAL A 156 -9.27 -2.74 -21.17
C VAL A 156 -10.54 -2.45 -21.98
N GLU A 157 -11.50 -1.71 -21.40
CA GLU A 157 -12.75 -1.35 -22.10
C GLU A 157 -12.48 -0.57 -23.40
N LEU A 158 -11.61 0.45 -23.33
CA LEU A 158 -11.33 1.31 -24.49
C LEU A 158 -10.57 0.57 -25.62
N LEU A 159 -9.76 -0.44 -25.29
CA LEU A 159 -9.18 -1.33 -26.32
C LEU A 159 -10.26 -2.18 -27.00
N GLN A 160 -11.24 -2.67 -26.23
CA GLN A 160 -12.36 -3.42 -26.80
C GLN A 160 -13.27 -2.54 -27.67
N ASP A 161 -13.53 -1.29 -27.27
CA ASP A 161 -14.27 -0.31 -28.09
C ASP A 161 -13.65 -0.15 -29.49
N LEU A 162 -12.34 -0.23 -29.57
CA LEU A 162 -11.57 -0.19 -30.83
C LEU A 162 -11.48 -1.55 -31.53
N ASN A 163 -12.15 -2.59 -31.01
CA ASN A 163 -12.07 -3.97 -31.50
C ASN A 163 -10.64 -4.53 -31.51
N ILE A 164 -9.76 -4.05 -30.59
CA ILE A 164 -8.39 -4.54 -30.46
C ILE A 164 -8.43 -5.81 -29.62
N ARG A 165 -8.12 -6.95 -30.23
CA ARG A 165 -7.96 -8.23 -29.55
C ARG A 165 -6.49 -8.45 -29.23
N LEU A 166 -6.19 -8.69 -27.97
CA LEU A 166 -4.83 -8.98 -27.51
C LEU A 166 -4.44 -10.44 -27.82
N ALA A 167 -3.15 -10.69 -28.05
CA ALA A 167 -2.62 -12.04 -28.22
C ALA A 167 -2.41 -12.73 -26.86
N GLY A 168 -1.90 -12.03 -25.85
CA GLY A 168 -1.74 -12.53 -24.49
C GLY A 168 -2.95 -12.25 -23.60
N ASP A 169 -3.04 -12.96 -22.48
CA ASP A 169 -4.13 -12.82 -21.51
C ASP A 169 -3.99 -11.54 -20.68
N VAL A 170 -5.15 -10.98 -20.28
CA VAL A 170 -5.19 -9.93 -19.25
C VAL A 170 -5.82 -10.51 -17.99
N VAL A 171 -5.05 -10.49 -16.90
CA VAL A 171 -5.51 -10.87 -15.56
C VAL A 171 -5.85 -9.59 -14.81
N PHE A 172 -7.10 -9.44 -14.41
CA PHE A 172 -7.57 -8.28 -13.65
C PHE A 172 -7.90 -8.72 -12.22
N THR A 173 -7.29 -8.08 -11.21
CA THR A 173 -7.56 -8.43 -9.82
C THR A 173 -7.81 -7.18 -8.98
N THR A 174 -8.79 -7.28 -8.07
CA THR A 174 -8.99 -6.29 -7.01
C THR A 174 -9.11 -6.99 -5.67
N VAL A 175 -8.42 -6.44 -4.68
CA VAL A 175 -8.31 -7.04 -3.35
C VAL A 175 -8.87 -6.12 -2.27
N VAL A 176 -9.09 -6.68 -1.09
CA VAL A 176 -9.39 -5.97 0.16
C VAL A 176 -8.22 -6.13 1.12
N ASP A 177 -8.20 -5.37 2.23
CA ASP A 177 -7.24 -5.53 3.34
C ASP A 177 -5.80 -5.05 3.01
N GLU A 178 -5.58 -4.30 1.93
CA GLU A 178 -4.26 -3.72 1.61
C GLU A 178 -3.86 -2.73 2.70
N GLU A 179 -4.73 -1.78 3.02
CA GLU A 179 -4.54 -0.67 3.97
C GLU A 179 -4.20 -1.11 5.42
N ILE A 180 -4.29 -2.40 5.72
CA ILE A 180 -4.01 -2.96 7.05
C ILE A 180 -3.19 -4.25 7.01
N GLY A 181 -2.46 -4.52 5.90
CA GLY A 181 -1.42 -5.53 5.87
C GLY A 181 -1.43 -6.57 4.77
N GLY A 182 -2.20 -6.37 3.70
CA GLY A 182 -2.02 -7.10 2.43
C GLY A 182 -2.46 -8.56 2.40
N MET A 183 -3.32 -9.01 3.36
CA MET A 183 -3.75 -10.41 3.35
C MET A 183 -4.70 -10.73 2.18
N GLY A 184 -5.38 -9.72 1.63
CA GLY A 184 -6.14 -9.85 0.40
C GLY A 184 -5.26 -10.18 -0.80
N SER A 185 -4.14 -9.50 -0.96
CA SER A 185 -3.14 -9.80 -2.00
C SER A 185 -2.50 -11.18 -1.82
N LEU A 186 -2.25 -11.60 -0.57
CA LEU A 186 -1.81 -12.98 -0.29
C LEU A 186 -2.88 -14.00 -0.74
N ALA A 187 -4.17 -13.72 -0.48
CA ALA A 187 -5.27 -14.57 -0.89
C ALA A 187 -5.38 -14.66 -2.42
N MET A 188 -5.16 -13.56 -3.14
CA MET A 188 -5.12 -13.51 -4.60
C MET A 188 -4.01 -14.41 -5.15
N VAL A 189 -2.80 -14.31 -4.58
CA VAL A 189 -1.67 -15.17 -4.94
C VAL A 189 -1.94 -16.64 -4.58
N ASP A 190 -2.52 -16.92 -3.42
CA ASP A 190 -2.88 -18.28 -3.00
C ASP A 190 -3.94 -18.91 -3.91
N ARG A 191 -4.89 -18.09 -4.39
CA ARG A 191 -5.94 -18.51 -5.34
C ARG A 191 -5.40 -18.89 -6.71
N GLY A 192 -4.17 -18.46 -7.03
CA GLY A 192 -3.46 -18.85 -8.26
C GLY A 192 -3.46 -17.81 -9.36
N PHE A 193 -3.91 -16.58 -9.10
CA PHE A 193 -3.80 -15.50 -10.08
C PHE A 193 -2.33 -15.13 -10.32
N ARG A 194 -1.89 -15.22 -11.57
CA ARG A 194 -0.52 -15.00 -12.04
C ARG A 194 -0.49 -14.49 -13.47
N ALA A 195 0.60 -13.81 -13.83
CA ALA A 195 0.88 -13.38 -15.19
C ALA A 195 2.40 -13.30 -15.42
N ASP A 196 2.82 -13.06 -16.65
CA ASP A 196 4.24 -12.86 -16.99
C ASP A 196 4.80 -11.55 -16.42
N ALA A 197 3.92 -10.55 -16.14
CA ALA A 197 4.24 -9.32 -15.44
C ALA A 197 2.96 -8.69 -14.86
N GLY A 198 3.13 -7.66 -14.00
CA GLY A 198 2.00 -6.97 -13.37
C GLY A 198 2.20 -5.46 -13.25
N ILE A 199 1.07 -4.75 -13.22
CA ILE A 199 0.97 -3.33 -12.84
C ILE A 199 0.03 -3.26 -11.64
N MET A 200 0.52 -2.75 -10.51
CA MET A 200 -0.30 -2.34 -9.38
C MET A 200 -0.52 -0.83 -9.47
N THR A 201 -1.80 -0.43 -9.45
CA THR A 201 -2.15 0.94 -9.84
C THR A 201 -2.15 1.93 -8.67
N GLU A 202 -1.15 1.80 -7.74
CA GLU A 202 -0.88 2.74 -6.67
C GLU A 202 -0.54 4.15 -7.17
N PRO A 203 -0.86 5.21 -6.39
CA PRO A 203 -0.61 6.59 -6.78
C PRO A 203 0.89 6.90 -6.85
N THR A 204 1.42 6.96 -8.06
CA THR A 204 2.84 7.28 -8.30
C THR A 204 3.03 8.57 -9.11
N ALA A 205 1.98 9.39 -9.23
CA ALA A 205 1.97 10.54 -10.14
C ALA A 205 2.34 10.13 -11.59
N ASN A 206 1.84 8.97 -12.04
CA ASN A 206 2.15 8.36 -13.33
C ASN A 206 3.65 8.11 -13.59
N ARG A 207 4.42 7.84 -12.51
CA ARG A 207 5.83 7.41 -12.61
C ARG A 207 5.91 5.89 -12.45
N ILE A 208 6.77 5.25 -13.23
CA ILE A 208 7.01 3.80 -13.09
C ILE A 208 7.85 3.56 -11.84
N SER A 209 7.30 2.84 -10.87
CA SER A 209 7.98 2.55 -9.61
C SER A 209 8.23 1.04 -9.47
N PRO A 210 9.43 0.56 -9.84
CA PRO A 210 9.77 -0.85 -9.75
C PRO A 210 10.16 -1.30 -8.34
N ILE A 211 10.24 -0.39 -7.38
CA ILE A 211 10.60 -0.64 -5.99
C ILE A 211 9.65 0.11 -5.06
N CYS A 212 9.29 -0.53 -3.93
CA CYS A 212 8.59 0.11 -2.80
C CYS A 212 9.31 -0.16 -1.48
N HIS A 213 8.96 0.59 -0.42
CA HIS A 213 9.38 0.27 0.93
C HIS A 213 8.55 -0.87 1.54
N GLY A 214 9.21 -1.69 2.36
CA GLY A 214 8.53 -2.46 3.39
C GLY A 214 8.31 -1.59 4.63
N ILE A 215 7.30 -1.92 5.41
CA ILE A 215 6.99 -1.22 6.66
C ILE A 215 6.92 -2.16 7.85
N LEU A 216 7.39 -1.67 8.99
CA LEU A 216 7.23 -2.31 10.29
C LEU A 216 6.49 -1.37 11.22
N TRP A 217 5.44 -1.83 11.86
CA TRP A 217 4.87 -1.12 13.00
C TRP A 217 5.32 -1.79 14.29
N GLY A 218 5.95 -1.00 15.15
CA GLY A 218 6.44 -1.46 16.43
C GLY A 218 5.89 -0.63 17.59
N ARG A 219 5.74 -1.26 18.74
CA ARG A 219 5.39 -0.60 20.00
C ARG A 219 6.54 -0.80 20.98
N ILE A 220 7.07 0.30 21.50
CA ILE A 220 8.07 0.30 22.56
C ILE A 220 7.35 0.63 23.87
N ILE A 221 7.40 -0.27 24.83
CA ILE A 221 6.73 -0.15 26.13
C ILE A 221 7.77 0.11 27.20
N LEU A 222 7.58 1.19 27.92
CA LEU A 222 8.37 1.59 29.07
C LEU A 222 7.52 1.45 30.33
N ASP A 223 7.88 0.51 31.20
CA ASP A 223 7.26 0.33 32.50
C ASP A 223 8.12 1.04 33.56
N GLY A 224 7.55 2.02 34.24
CA GLY A 224 8.13 2.75 35.35
C GLY A 224 7.41 2.43 36.65
N ILE A 225 7.46 3.35 37.61
CA ILE A 225 6.78 3.23 38.93
C ILE A 225 5.99 4.51 39.16
N GLY A 226 4.66 4.40 39.19
CA GLY A 226 3.79 5.54 39.49
C GLY A 226 3.98 6.06 40.93
N GLY A 227 3.62 7.34 41.13
CA GLY A 227 3.72 7.98 42.45
C GLY A 227 2.86 9.23 42.51
N HIS A 228 2.78 9.83 43.69
CA HIS A 228 2.08 11.10 43.92
C HIS A 228 2.97 12.27 43.46
N ALA A 229 2.46 13.11 42.56
CA ALA A 229 3.25 14.16 41.91
C ALA A 229 3.74 15.26 42.91
N GLU A 230 3.01 15.50 43.99
CA GLU A 230 3.31 16.57 44.94
C GLU A 230 4.16 16.13 46.16
N LEU A 231 4.43 14.81 46.27
CA LEU A 231 5.27 14.30 47.35
C LEU A 231 6.71 14.19 46.90
N THR A 232 7.66 14.53 47.82
CA THR A 232 9.10 14.32 47.54
C THR A 232 9.39 12.82 47.41
N PRO A 233 9.77 12.34 46.19
CA PRO A 233 9.97 10.92 45.97
C PRO A 233 11.29 10.45 46.64
N ASN A 234 11.26 9.22 47.12
CA ASN A 234 12.51 8.47 47.40
C ASN A 234 13.17 8.10 46.04
N SER A 235 14.43 7.67 46.11
CA SER A 235 15.07 7.04 44.95
C SER A 235 14.34 5.73 44.60
N TRP A 236 14.33 5.37 43.30
CA TRP A 236 13.65 4.18 42.83
C TRP A 236 14.14 2.87 43.47
N ASP A 237 15.41 2.79 43.81
CA ASP A 237 16.03 1.67 44.54
C ASP A 237 15.60 1.59 46.03
N SER A 238 14.92 2.63 46.50
CA SER A 238 14.33 2.73 47.84
C SER A 238 12.81 2.87 47.80
N SER A 239 12.17 2.17 46.84
CA SER A 239 10.71 2.17 46.61
C SER A 239 10.11 3.52 46.15
N GLY A 240 10.94 4.39 45.58
CA GLY A 240 10.47 5.64 44.95
C GLY A 240 9.89 5.45 43.56
N PRO A 241 9.18 6.46 43.04
CA PRO A 241 8.62 6.44 41.70
C PRO A 241 9.70 6.53 40.62
N VAL A 242 9.36 6.03 39.43
CA VAL A 242 10.14 6.18 38.19
C VAL A 242 9.26 6.82 37.13
N ASP A 243 9.58 8.04 36.78
CA ASP A 243 8.82 8.84 35.82
C ASP A 243 9.06 8.38 34.37
N THR A 244 8.06 7.77 33.77
CA THR A 244 8.14 7.32 32.38
C THR A 244 8.16 8.47 31.36
N VAL A 245 7.78 9.70 31.72
CA VAL A 245 7.96 10.88 30.85
C VAL A 245 9.44 11.12 30.58
N THR A 246 10.28 11.00 31.64
CA THR A 246 11.74 11.12 31.51
C THR A 246 12.32 9.98 30.69
N LEU A 247 11.88 8.74 30.94
CA LEU A 247 12.34 7.57 30.17
C LEU A 247 11.94 7.65 28.70
N CYS A 248 10.71 8.14 28.40
CA CYS A 248 10.27 8.40 27.04
C CYS A 248 11.18 9.37 26.31
N ARG A 249 11.51 10.50 26.92
CA ARG A 249 12.40 11.48 26.28
C ARG A 249 13.74 10.86 25.91
N GLN A 250 14.34 10.07 26.80
CA GLN A 250 15.59 9.37 26.51
C GLN A 250 15.44 8.37 25.35
N MET A 251 14.33 7.64 25.30
CA MET A 251 14.04 6.69 24.20
C MET A 251 13.84 7.41 22.87
N LEU A 252 13.08 8.52 22.84
CA LEU A 252 12.89 9.35 21.65
C LEU A 252 14.21 9.92 21.14
N ASP A 253 15.05 10.46 22.03
CA ASP A 253 16.40 10.94 21.68
C ASP A 253 17.26 9.81 21.09
N GLY A 254 17.13 8.59 21.66
CA GLY A 254 17.80 7.40 21.14
C GLY A 254 17.34 7.01 19.75
N LEU A 255 16.03 7.00 19.48
CA LEU A 255 15.47 6.73 18.16
C LEU A 255 15.92 7.78 17.13
N ASP A 256 15.98 9.05 17.52
CA ASP A 256 16.49 10.11 16.67
C ASP A 256 17.98 9.91 16.31
N VAL A 257 18.80 9.43 17.25
CA VAL A 257 20.21 9.08 16.96
C VAL A 257 20.29 7.95 15.92
N LEU A 258 19.45 6.92 16.06
CA LEU A 258 19.41 5.83 15.09
C LEU A 258 18.97 6.33 13.71
N ASN A 259 17.89 7.12 13.66
CA ASN A 259 17.34 7.67 12.43
C ASN A 259 18.38 8.55 11.69
N ARG A 260 19.08 9.46 12.41
CA ARG A 260 20.17 10.25 11.82
C ARG A 260 21.31 9.39 11.28
N ARG A 261 21.64 8.26 11.94
CA ARG A 261 22.65 7.32 11.44
C ARG A 261 22.21 6.69 10.11
N TRP A 262 20.94 6.32 9.99
CA TRP A 262 20.38 5.74 8.77
C TRP A 262 20.46 6.68 7.56
N GLN A 263 20.36 8.01 7.77
CA GLN A 263 20.48 8.99 6.68
C GLN A 263 21.79 8.90 5.88
N THR A 264 22.86 8.41 6.51
CA THR A 264 24.19 8.29 5.88
C THR A 264 24.62 6.85 5.65
N GLN A 265 23.80 5.89 6.00
CA GLN A 265 24.10 4.46 5.87
C GLN A 265 23.71 3.97 4.48
N PRO A 266 24.64 3.45 3.62
CA PRO A 266 24.34 3.06 2.26
C PRO A 266 23.21 2.03 2.14
N SER A 267 23.12 1.07 3.08
CA SER A 267 22.08 0.03 3.06
C SER A 267 20.66 0.55 3.36
N LYS A 268 20.54 1.79 3.81
CA LYS A 268 19.26 2.45 4.09
C LYS A 268 18.84 3.41 2.96
N ASN A 269 19.61 3.46 1.89
CA ASN A 269 19.43 4.36 0.76
C ASN A 269 19.31 3.56 -0.54
N HIS A 270 18.47 4.01 -1.44
CA HIS A 270 18.36 3.43 -2.77
C HIS A 270 18.32 4.55 -3.82
N PRO A 271 18.97 4.42 -5.00
CA PRO A 271 19.06 5.48 -6.02
C PRO A 271 17.72 5.97 -6.56
N LEU A 272 16.68 5.12 -6.55
CA LEU A 272 15.34 5.47 -6.99
C LEU A 272 14.48 6.10 -5.89
N MET A 273 14.85 5.96 -4.60
CA MET A 273 14.11 6.53 -3.48
C MET A 273 14.53 7.98 -3.23
N GLU A 274 13.56 8.86 -2.99
CA GLU A 274 13.80 10.28 -2.70
C GLU A 274 14.41 10.48 -1.31
N LEU A 275 14.06 9.63 -0.37
CA LEU A 275 14.52 9.68 1.03
C LEU A 275 15.08 8.33 1.47
N PRO A 276 16.06 8.33 2.38
CA PRO A 276 16.49 7.12 3.09
C PRO A 276 15.36 6.52 3.92
N ASN A 277 15.51 5.26 4.32
CA ASN A 277 14.64 4.65 5.31
C ASN A 277 14.54 5.50 6.57
N GLN A 278 13.36 5.56 7.14
CA GLN A 278 13.06 6.40 8.32
C GLN A 278 12.45 5.58 9.45
N ILE A 279 12.65 6.08 10.67
CA ILE A 279 11.92 5.67 11.87
C ILE A 279 11.07 6.86 12.29
N ILE A 280 9.75 6.72 12.21
CA ILE A 280 8.79 7.79 12.51
C ILE A 280 8.02 7.40 13.77
N VAL A 281 8.02 8.26 14.78
CA VAL A 281 7.13 8.08 15.94
C VAL A 281 5.75 8.57 15.56
N THR A 282 4.78 7.67 15.51
CA THR A 282 3.40 7.96 15.06
C THR A 282 2.44 8.16 16.22
N GLN A 283 2.70 7.52 17.39
CA GLN A 283 1.86 7.68 18.57
C GLN A 283 2.71 7.70 19.84
N LEU A 284 2.30 8.51 20.80
CA LEU A 284 2.90 8.57 22.13
C LEU A 284 1.78 8.63 23.18
N LYS A 285 1.77 7.67 24.09
CA LYS A 285 0.83 7.63 25.21
C LYS A 285 1.59 7.52 26.51
N VAL A 286 1.46 8.54 27.40
CA VAL A 286 2.19 8.61 28.67
C VAL A 286 1.27 9.15 29.76
N GLY A 287 1.23 8.46 30.89
CA GLY A 287 0.48 8.88 32.08
C GLY A 287 -1.04 8.80 31.92
N GLU A 288 -1.74 8.88 33.06
CA GLU A 288 -3.22 8.73 33.10
C GLU A 288 -3.89 9.83 33.92
N HIS A 289 -3.20 10.38 34.95
CA HIS A 289 -3.80 11.33 35.89
C HIS A 289 -2.85 12.49 36.20
N PRO A 290 -3.32 13.76 36.20
CA PRO A 290 -2.45 14.93 36.34
C PRO A 290 -1.76 15.05 37.72
N ALA A 291 -2.30 14.43 38.77
CA ALA A 291 -1.66 14.40 40.10
C ALA A 291 -0.76 13.18 40.34
N SER A 292 -0.43 12.42 39.30
CA SER A 292 0.37 11.20 39.40
C SER A 292 1.61 11.27 38.52
N ILE A 293 2.74 10.79 39.04
CA ILE A 293 3.93 10.48 38.24
C ILE A 293 3.56 9.32 37.32
N ALA A 294 3.83 9.46 36.02
CA ALA A 294 3.50 8.46 35.01
C ALA A 294 4.30 7.17 35.25
N GLY A 295 3.59 6.05 35.41
CA GLY A 295 4.19 4.73 35.64
C GLY A 295 4.29 3.86 34.39
N ARG A 296 3.74 4.30 33.26
CA ARG A 296 3.78 3.57 31.98
C ARG A 296 3.79 4.50 30.80
N ALA A 297 4.51 4.12 29.77
CA ALA A 297 4.47 4.80 28.47
C ALA A 297 4.51 3.80 27.32
N GLU A 298 3.88 4.18 26.21
CA GLU A 298 3.90 3.45 24.95
C GLU A 298 4.26 4.40 23.80
N ILE A 299 5.27 4.02 23.03
CA ILE A 299 5.72 4.72 21.82
C ILE A 299 5.42 3.79 20.63
N VAL A 300 4.62 4.24 19.67
CA VAL A 300 4.40 3.51 18.42
C VAL A 300 5.29 4.11 17.35
N ILE A 301 5.98 3.24 16.62
CA ILE A 301 6.88 3.61 15.53
C ILE A 301 6.42 2.96 14.22
N ASP A 302 6.51 3.73 13.14
CA ASP A 302 6.48 3.29 11.76
C ASP A 302 7.91 3.29 11.24
N VAL A 303 8.33 2.20 10.62
CA VAL A 303 9.72 2.00 10.20
C VAL A 303 9.75 1.48 8.77
N GLN A 304 10.44 2.21 7.92
CA GLN A 304 10.66 1.81 6.53
C GLN A 304 11.89 0.92 6.39
N TYR A 305 11.84 -0.03 5.44
CA TYR A 305 13.00 -0.82 5.05
C TYR A 305 13.01 -1.13 3.55
N LEU A 306 14.19 -1.44 3.01
CA LEU A 306 14.42 -1.74 1.60
C LEU A 306 14.46 -3.27 1.34
N PRO A 307 14.22 -3.71 0.08
CA PRO A 307 14.27 -5.14 -0.30
C PRO A 307 15.55 -5.86 0.11
N GLY A 308 16.71 -5.16 0.07
CA GLY A 308 18.00 -5.71 0.50
C GLY A 308 18.15 -5.96 2.00
N GLU A 309 17.17 -5.53 2.82
CA GLU A 309 17.18 -5.68 4.27
C GLU A 309 16.22 -6.78 4.76
N LYS A 310 15.57 -7.49 3.84
CA LYS A 310 14.70 -8.62 4.18
C LYS A 310 15.51 -9.79 4.76
N ASP A 311 14.87 -10.54 5.64
CA ASP A 311 15.36 -11.83 6.11
C ASP A 311 15.01 -12.97 5.12
N GLU A 312 15.37 -14.19 5.47
CA GLU A 312 15.14 -15.40 4.66
C GLU A 312 13.65 -15.75 4.51
N MET A 313 12.79 -15.15 5.35
CA MET A 313 11.34 -15.31 5.28
C MET A 313 10.70 -14.27 4.36
N GLY A 314 11.47 -13.27 3.90
CA GLY A 314 11.00 -12.16 3.08
C GLY A 314 10.45 -10.98 3.88
N LEU A 315 10.73 -10.91 5.17
CA LEU A 315 10.24 -9.91 6.12
C LEU A 315 11.36 -9.02 6.65
N GLY A 316 11.02 -7.93 7.36
CA GLY A 316 11.96 -6.97 7.94
C GLY A 316 12.70 -7.45 9.20
N GLY A 317 12.95 -8.75 9.34
CA GLY A 317 13.56 -9.35 10.54
C GLY A 317 14.95 -8.82 10.88
N HIS A 318 15.76 -8.43 9.89
CA HIS A 318 17.05 -7.82 10.11
C HIS A 318 16.91 -6.43 10.73
N VAL A 319 15.97 -5.64 10.26
CA VAL A 319 15.68 -4.27 10.77
C VAL A 319 15.08 -4.32 12.15
N LYS A 320 14.18 -5.28 12.45
CA LYS A 320 13.66 -5.52 13.80
C LYS A 320 14.79 -5.74 14.79
N LYS A 321 15.72 -6.64 14.49
CA LYS A 321 16.90 -6.93 15.34
C LYS A 321 17.78 -5.69 15.53
N GLU A 322 17.98 -4.87 14.49
CA GLU A 322 18.76 -3.64 14.59
C GLU A 322 18.11 -2.66 15.57
N ILE A 323 16.78 -2.46 15.47
CA ILE A 323 16.02 -1.57 16.36
C ILE A 323 16.03 -2.10 17.80
N GLU A 324 15.75 -3.39 18.01
CA GLU A 324 15.78 -4.03 19.33
C GLU A 324 17.15 -3.88 19.99
N ALA A 325 18.22 -4.11 19.24
CA ALA A 325 19.60 -3.94 19.74
C ALA A 325 19.90 -2.46 20.08
N HIS A 326 19.32 -1.51 19.32
CA HIS A 326 19.49 -0.09 19.62
C HIS A 326 18.70 0.33 20.87
N VAL A 327 17.44 -0.11 21.00
CA VAL A 327 16.61 0.10 22.19
C VAL A 327 17.32 -0.45 23.45
N ALA A 328 17.90 -1.64 23.35
CA ALA A 328 18.67 -2.22 24.45
C ALA A 328 19.89 -1.36 24.84
N LYS A 329 20.59 -0.77 23.85
CA LYS A 329 21.71 0.17 24.14
C LYS A 329 21.22 1.44 24.83
N VAL A 330 20.07 2.00 24.43
CA VAL A 330 19.48 3.15 25.11
C VAL A 330 19.11 2.81 26.55
N CYS A 331 18.48 1.65 26.77
CA CYS A 331 18.16 1.17 28.13
C CYS A 331 19.37 1.01 28.99
N ALA A 332 20.49 0.54 28.47
CA ALA A 332 21.72 0.35 29.22
C ALA A 332 22.37 1.66 29.75
N LEU A 333 21.96 2.82 29.22
CA LEU A 333 22.46 4.13 29.67
C LEU A 333 21.73 4.65 30.92
N ASP A 334 20.57 4.10 31.24
CA ASP A 334 19.77 4.51 32.40
C ASP A 334 19.82 3.41 33.47
N PRO A 335 20.14 3.76 34.77
CA PRO A 335 20.28 2.78 35.84
C PRO A 335 19.03 1.94 36.10
N TYR A 336 17.83 2.51 35.88
CA TYR A 336 16.57 1.79 36.05
C TYR A 336 16.28 0.91 34.85
N LEU A 337 16.36 1.46 33.61
CA LEU A 337 16.11 0.70 32.39
C LEU A 337 17.14 -0.41 32.17
N ALA A 338 18.34 -0.31 32.70
CA ALA A 338 19.34 -1.39 32.66
C ALA A 338 18.85 -2.65 33.39
N GLN A 339 17.99 -2.48 34.42
CA GLN A 339 17.40 -3.57 35.19
C GLN A 339 15.98 -3.91 34.78
N HIS A 340 15.28 -2.93 34.17
CA HIS A 340 13.90 -3.03 33.70
C HIS A 340 13.79 -2.58 32.23
N PRO A 341 14.38 -3.31 31.27
CA PRO A 341 14.48 -2.85 29.89
C PRO A 341 13.11 -2.69 29.21
N ALA A 342 13.03 -1.73 28.32
CA ALA A 342 11.87 -1.54 27.47
C ALA A 342 11.56 -2.81 26.66
N LYS A 343 10.27 -3.07 26.44
CA LYS A 343 9.81 -4.18 25.60
C LYS A 343 9.49 -3.64 24.22
N VAL A 344 9.91 -4.35 23.19
CA VAL A 344 9.52 -4.07 21.80
C VAL A 344 8.55 -5.15 21.34
N GLU A 345 7.37 -4.73 20.89
CA GLU A 345 6.34 -5.58 20.32
C GLU A 345 6.12 -5.19 18.88
N TRP A 346 6.22 -6.12 17.95
CA TRP A 346 5.96 -5.88 16.53
C TRP A 346 4.49 -6.14 16.22
N ILE A 347 3.83 -5.17 15.59
CA ILE A 347 2.40 -5.16 15.28
C ILE A 347 2.17 -5.61 13.84
N LEU A 348 3.00 -5.13 12.92
CA LEU A 348 2.91 -5.39 11.50
C LEU A 348 4.31 -5.53 10.90
N ASP A 349 4.41 -6.35 9.86
CA ASP A 349 5.55 -6.45 8.96
C ASP A 349 5.01 -6.70 7.55
N ALA A 350 4.94 -5.62 6.78
CA ALA A 350 4.50 -5.66 5.38
C ALA A 350 5.73 -5.57 4.47
N ASP A 351 5.85 -6.52 3.57
CA ASP A 351 7.04 -6.73 2.74
C ASP A 351 7.19 -5.66 1.63
N CYS A 352 8.27 -5.80 0.87
CA CYS A 352 8.58 -4.96 -0.27
C CYS A 352 9.18 -5.81 -1.39
N ALA A 353 9.24 -5.24 -2.58
CA ALA A 353 9.95 -5.85 -3.70
C ALA A 353 10.70 -4.79 -4.51
N GLU A 354 11.61 -5.29 -5.31
CA GLU A 354 12.28 -4.55 -6.36
C GLU A 354 12.30 -5.43 -7.62
N ILE A 355 11.96 -4.84 -8.74
CA ILE A 355 12.11 -5.42 -10.06
C ILE A 355 13.28 -4.73 -10.73
N GLU A 356 14.20 -5.49 -11.27
CA GLU A 356 15.39 -4.96 -11.95
C GLU A 356 15.00 -3.96 -13.05
N ALA A 357 15.71 -2.83 -13.10
CA ALA A 357 15.41 -1.75 -14.04
C ALA A 357 15.52 -2.19 -15.52
N ASP A 358 16.32 -3.20 -15.82
CA ASP A 358 16.50 -3.80 -17.17
C ASP A 358 15.56 -4.99 -17.43
N HIS A 359 14.67 -5.31 -16.51
CA HIS A 359 13.67 -6.36 -16.73
C HIS A 359 12.86 -6.09 -18.00
N PRO A 360 12.62 -7.09 -18.86
CA PRO A 360 11.93 -6.89 -20.15
C PRO A 360 10.58 -6.18 -20.04
N PHE A 361 9.83 -6.42 -18.97
CA PHE A 361 8.57 -5.72 -18.72
C PHE A 361 8.79 -4.24 -18.42
N VAL A 362 9.74 -3.89 -17.53
CA VAL A 362 10.04 -2.50 -17.17
C VAL A 362 10.42 -1.71 -18.43
N THR A 363 11.30 -2.25 -19.28
CA THR A 363 11.70 -1.64 -20.55
C THR A 363 10.52 -1.46 -21.51
N THR A 364 9.63 -2.47 -21.62
CA THR A 364 8.45 -2.39 -22.47
C THR A 364 7.46 -1.35 -21.91
N PHE A 365 7.30 -1.29 -20.59
CA PHE A 365 6.43 -0.33 -19.95
C PHE A 365 6.92 1.11 -20.13
N GLN A 366 8.23 1.35 -20.02
CA GLN A 366 8.83 2.66 -20.33
C GLN A 366 8.48 3.13 -21.76
N GLN A 367 8.44 2.21 -22.72
CA GLN A 367 8.00 2.54 -24.09
C GLN A 367 6.49 2.91 -24.12
N GLY A 368 5.63 2.14 -23.45
CA GLY A 368 4.19 2.45 -23.35
C GLY A 368 3.92 3.82 -22.70
N VAL A 369 4.65 4.13 -21.61
CA VAL A 369 4.58 5.44 -20.93
C VAL A 369 5.08 6.56 -21.82
N SER A 370 6.18 6.36 -22.55
CA SER A 370 6.70 7.32 -23.54
C SER A 370 5.71 7.58 -24.68
N ASP A 371 5.06 6.52 -25.19
CA ASP A 371 4.01 6.64 -26.23
C ASP A 371 2.77 7.40 -25.73
N ALA A 372 2.51 7.32 -24.42
CA ALA A 372 1.46 8.12 -23.78
C ALA A 372 1.84 9.60 -23.58
N ALA A 373 3.02 10.01 -24.03
CA ALA A 373 3.63 11.34 -23.83
C ALA A 373 3.89 11.67 -22.35
N LEU A 374 4.17 10.66 -21.53
CA LEU A 374 4.59 10.77 -20.13
C LEU A 374 6.10 10.57 -20.00
N ASN A 375 6.64 10.95 -18.82
CA ASN A 375 8.05 10.75 -18.51
C ASN A 375 8.30 9.26 -18.15
N PRO A 376 9.11 8.51 -18.94
CA PRO A 376 9.37 7.11 -18.71
C PRO A 376 10.47 6.84 -17.66
N GLN A 377 10.94 7.84 -16.93
CA GLN A 377 11.97 7.66 -15.91
C GLN A 377 11.42 6.85 -14.73
N LEU A 378 12.28 5.96 -14.23
CA LEU A 378 11.97 5.16 -13.05
C LEU A 378 12.08 6.03 -11.78
N ALA A 379 11.21 5.75 -10.81
CA ALA A 379 11.25 6.34 -9.48
C ALA A 379 10.91 5.26 -8.45
N GLY A 380 11.34 5.41 -7.20
CA GLY A 380 10.88 4.56 -6.11
C GLY A 380 9.51 5.00 -5.61
N PHE A 381 8.70 4.06 -5.15
CA PHE A 381 7.48 4.36 -4.40
C PHE A 381 7.84 4.52 -2.92
N GLY A 382 7.72 5.74 -2.41
CA GLY A 382 8.17 6.13 -1.07
C GLY A 382 7.34 5.57 0.08
N ALA A 383 6.26 4.85 -0.22
CA ALA A 383 5.39 4.15 0.73
C ALA A 383 5.48 2.63 0.54
N HIS A 384 4.73 1.88 1.34
CA HIS A 384 4.45 0.47 1.11
C HIS A 384 3.44 0.30 -0.04
N SER A 385 3.50 -0.85 -0.69
CA SER A 385 2.46 -1.39 -1.56
C SER A 385 2.60 -2.90 -1.67
N ASP A 386 1.54 -3.57 -2.01
CA ASP A 386 1.48 -5.03 -2.06
C ASP A 386 2.23 -5.66 -3.27
N ILE A 387 3.08 -4.92 -4.02
CA ILE A 387 3.84 -5.51 -5.16
C ILE A 387 4.75 -6.67 -4.74
N GLY A 388 5.11 -6.73 -3.47
CA GLY A 388 5.93 -7.81 -2.92
C GLY A 388 5.30 -9.19 -3.08
N LEU A 389 4.01 -9.31 -2.79
CA LEU A 389 3.28 -10.57 -2.79
C LEU A 389 3.16 -11.20 -4.20
N PRO A 390 2.64 -10.50 -5.24
CA PRO A 390 2.64 -11.04 -6.59
C PRO A 390 4.06 -11.28 -7.13
N SER A 391 5.03 -10.41 -6.83
CA SER A 391 6.39 -10.53 -7.35
C SER A 391 7.14 -11.73 -6.77
N THR A 392 7.03 -11.97 -5.46
CA THR A 392 7.81 -13.01 -4.76
C THR A 392 7.06 -14.34 -4.70
N LEU A 393 5.89 -14.38 -4.06
CA LEU A 393 5.09 -15.60 -3.91
C LEU A 393 4.31 -15.91 -5.18
N GLY A 394 3.83 -14.89 -5.90
CA GLY A 394 3.09 -15.01 -7.15
C GLY A 394 3.95 -15.26 -8.38
N GLN A 395 5.27 -15.04 -8.32
CA GLN A 395 6.18 -15.12 -9.47
C GLN A 395 5.72 -14.24 -10.66
N THR A 396 5.03 -13.14 -10.34
CA THR A 396 4.54 -12.15 -11.29
C THR A 396 5.27 -10.83 -11.02
N PRO A 397 6.37 -10.53 -11.71
CA PRO A 397 7.12 -9.28 -11.53
C PRO A 397 6.18 -8.08 -11.71
N THR A 398 5.93 -7.33 -10.62
CA THR A 398 4.91 -6.28 -10.57
C THR A 398 5.53 -4.94 -10.21
N VAL A 399 5.17 -3.88 -10.95
CA VAL A 399 5.59 -2.50 -10.69
C VAL A 399 4.41 -1.66 -10.25
N ASN A 400 4.64 -0.59 -9.47
CA ASN A 400 3.62 0.41 -9.18
C ASN A 400 3.56 1.46 -10.31
N PHE A 401 2.33 1.82 -10.71
CA PHE A 401 2.08 2.89 -11.64
C PHE A 401 0.61 3.32 -11.59
N GLY A 402 0.33 4.51 -11.12
CA GLY A 402 -1.05 5.01 -11.06
C GLY A 402 -1.14 6.53 -11.00
N PRO A 403 -2.36 7.07 -11.15
CA PRO A 403 -2.63 8.50 -11.23
C PRO A 403 -2.61 9.15 -9.84
N GLY A 404 -2.40 10.45 -9.81
CA GLY A 404 -2.50 11.28 -8.60
C GLY A 404 -1.20 11.37 -7.81
N ASP A 405 -1.12 12.42 -7.02
CA ASP A 405 0.02 12.68 -6.12
C ASP A 405 -0.15 11.83 -4.84
N PRO A 406 0.78 10.94 -4.49
CA PRO A 406 0.69 10.14 -3.27
C PRO A 406 0.59 10.99 -1.99
N ALA A 407 1.05 12.24 -2.00
CA ALA A 407 0.90 13.15 -0.85
C ALA A 407 -0.56 13.50 -0.55
N MET A 408 -1.49 13.27 -1.48
CA MET A 408 -2.92 13.46 -1.28
C MET A 408 -3.62 12.24 -0.68
N SER A 409 -2.96 11.08 -0.63
CA SER A 409 -3.49 9.87 0.01
C SER A 409 -3.75 10.13 1.50
N HIS A 410 -4.82 9.51 2.03
CA HIS A 410 -5.23 9.60 3.44
C HIS A 410 -5.58 11.02 3.94
N GLN A 411 -5.55 12.04 3.08
CA GLN A 411 -5.90 13.43 3.43
C GLN A 411 -7.40 13.69 3.30
N PRO A 412 -7.98 14.64 4.08
CA PRO A 412 -9.27 15.21 3.74
C PRO A 412 -9.21 15.92 2.38
N ASN A 413 -10.33 15.90 1.65
CA ASN A 413 -10.43 16.49 0.30
C ASN A 413 -9.51 15.82 -0.72
N GLU A 414 -9.24 14.54 -0.53
CA GLU A 414 -8.53 13.69 -1.48
C GLU A 414 -9.15 13.84 -2.87
N HIS A 415 -8.30 14.05 -3.88
CA HIS A 415 -8.75 14.25 -5.26
C HIS A 415 -7.64 13.92 -6.25
N VAL A 416 -8.05 13.53 -7.46
CA VAL A 416 -7.15 13.22 -8.57
C VAL A 416 -7.51 14.05 -9.79
N PRO A 417 -6.54 14.70 -10.47
CA PRO A 417 -6.78 15.40 -11.73
C PRO A 417 -7.29 14.44 -12.82
N ILE A 418 -8.31 14.85 -13.60
CA ILE A 418 -8.80 14.06 -14.74
C ILE A 418 -7.70 13.84 -15.76
N ALA A 419 -6.81 14.80 -15.95
CA ALA A 419 -5.67 14.67 -16.84
C ALA A 419 -4.74 13.50 -16.45
N ASP A 420 -4.54 13.26 -15.13
CA ASP A 420 -3.72 12.16 -14.63
C ASP A 420 -4.41 10.80 -14.88
N LEU A 421 -5.72 10.73 -14.69
CA LEU A 421 -6.54 9.54 -15.00
C LEU A 421 -6.44 9.17 -16.49
N VAL A 422 -6.60 10.17 -17.38
CA VAL A 422 -6.50 9.98 -18.84
C VAL A 422 -5.10 9.51 -19.22
N ALA A 423 -4.06 10.14 -18.68
CA ALA A 423 -2.68 9.80 -18.94
C ALA A 423 -2.32 8.38 -18.47
N CYS A 424 -2.77 8.01 -17.27
CA CYS A 424 -2.61 6.66 -16.71
C CYS A 424 -3.32 5.61 -17.59
N THR A 425 -4.60 5.82 -17.90
CA THR A 425 -5.37 4.92 -18.76
C THR A 425 -4.69 4.71 -20.10
N LYS A 426 -4.19 5.79 -20.71
CA LYS A 426 -3.47 5.75 -21.99
C LYS A 426 -2.19 4.92 -21.89
N ALA A 427 -1.38 5.14 -20.86
CA ALA A 427 -0.14 4.40 -20.65
C ALA A 427 -0.39 2.89 -20.45
N ILE A 428 -1.40 2.53 -19.65
CA ILE A 428 -1.79 1.12 -19.43
C ILE A 428 -2.28 0.49 -20.75
N ALA A 429 -3.17 1.15 -21.49
CA ALA A 429 -3.70 0.63 -22.76
C ALA A 429 -2.60 0.39 -23.81
N LEU A 430 -1.66 1.34 -23.94
CA LEU A 430 -0.52 1.21 -24.86
C LEU A 430 0.45 0.11 -24.41
N THR A 431 0.63 -0.07 -23.10
CA THR A 431 1.46 -1.14 -22.54
C THR A 431 0.83 -2.51 -22.77
N LEU A 432 -0.49 -2.65 -22.59
CA LEU A 432 -1.21 -3.90 -22.92
C LEU A 432 -0.96 -4.33 -24.37
N VAL A 433 -1.09 -3.41 -25.32
CA VAL A 433 -0.84 -3.69 -26.74
C VAL A 433 0.61 -4.07 -27.02
N ARG A 434 1.58 -3.43 -26.35
CA ARG A 434 3.01 -3.72 -26.54
C ARG A 434 3.44 -5.03 -25.91
N TRP A 435 2.97 -5.29 -24.69
CA TRP A 435 3.41 -6.47 -23.90
C TRP A 435 2.65 -7.73 -24.30
N CYS A 436 1.32 -7.64 -24.39
CA CYS A 436 0.49 -8.79 -24.73
C CYS A 436 0.47 -9.05 -26.23
N GLY A 437 0.84 -8.06 -27.07
CA GLY A 437 0.71 -8.13 -28.51
C GLY A 437 -0.74 -8.01 -28.99
N VAL A 438 -0.92 -7.73 -30.27
CA VAL A 438 -2.23 -7.67 -30.92
C VAL A 438 -2.40 -8.93 -31.78
N ALA A 439 -3.57 -9.56 -31.68
CA ALA A 439 -3.91 -10.69 -32.53
C ALA A 439 -3.96 -10.27 -34.00
N SER A 440 -3.42 -11.11 -34.87
CA SER A 440 -3.42 -10.90 -36.34
C SER A 440 -4.80 -11.16 -36.95
#